data_5742a2299ab0abb4494a6081c07cd43a
#
_entry.id   5742a2299ab0abb4494a6081c07cd43a
#
_cell.length_a   1.000
_cell.length_b   1.000
_cell.length_c   1.000
_cell.angle_alpha   90.00
_cell.angle_beta   90.00
_cell.angle_gamma   90.00
#
_symmetry.space_group_name_H-M   'P 1'
#
loop_
_entity.id
_entity.type
_entity.pdbx_description
1 polymer ?
#
loop_
_entity_poly.entity_id
_entity_poly.type
_entity_poly.pdbx_seq_one_letter_code
_entity_poly.pdbx_strand_id
1 'polypeptide(L)'
;QHVHGLVAQRVEELRGQTGMGLHAHADHGHLADVRVDVEGLEAQLALLLLQHFLDLGRSGARHGEGDVGGAGVGKTVLIQELIYNIATEHNGYSVFTGVGERTREGNDLYGEMTESGVINKTALVYGQMNEPPGARMRVALSGLTMAEYFRDVKNQDVLLFIDNIFRFTQAGSEVSALLGRMPSAVGYQPTLATEMGALQERITSTRKGSITSVQAVYVPADDLTDPAPATTFTHLDATTVLSRDIASQGIYPAVDPLDSTSRILSPEVVGQEHYEIARAVQKVLQRYKELQDIIAIMGMDELSEDDKRTVSRARKVQRFLSQSFHVAEQFTGMPGQYVPLKETLRGFRMILNGECDDLPESAFLFAGTIDDVFAKAKKG
;
A
#
# COMPACT_ATOMS: atom_id res chain seq x y z
N GLN A 1 10.96 11.98 -33.57
CA GLN A 1 10.08 11.38 -34.59
C GLN A 1 10.35 9.89 -34.80
N HIS A 2 11.61 9.39 -34.73
CA HIS A 2 11.90 7.95 -34.86
C HIS A 2 11.43 7.10 -33.66
N VAL A 3 11.50 7.64 -32.46
CA VAL A 3 11.07 6.95 -31.25
C VAL A 3 9.54 6.84 -31.16
N HIS A 4 8.81 7.88 -31.62
CA HIS A 4 7.34 7.88 -31.67
C HIS A 4 6.78 6.85 -32.66
N GLY A 5 7.44 6.64 -33.79
CA GLY A 5 7.03 5.63 -34.78
C GLY A 5 7.18 4.19 -34.24
N LEU A 6 8.24 3.93 -33.49
CA LEU A 6 8.51 2.62 -32.87
C LEU A 6 7.52 2.28 -31.75
N VAL A 7 7.10 3.27 -30.94
CA VAL A 7 6.12 3.07 -29.86
C VAL A 7 4.73 2.80 -30.42
N ALA A 8 4.28 3.57 -31.44
CA ALA A 8 2.98 3.38 -32.08
C ALA A 8 2.88 2.01 -32.79
N GLN A 9 3.92 1.61 -33.50
CA GLN A 9 3.98 0.30 -34.18
C GLN A 9 3.97 -0.84 -33.18
N ARG A 10 4.57 -0.65 -32.02
CA ARG A 10 4.66 -1.61 -30.93
C ARG A 10 3.31 -1.78 -30.18
N VAL A 11 2.51 -0.73 -30.06
CA VAL A 11 1.15 -0.77 -29.47
C VAL A 11 0.18 -1.54 -30.38
N GLU A 12 0.27 -1.38 -31.71
CA GLU A 12 -0.55 -2.14 -32.66
C GLU A 12 -0.19 -3.63 -32.72
N GLU A 13 1.09 -3.99 -32.58
CA GLU A 13 1.50 -5.39 -32.48
C GLU A 13 0.96 -6.09 -31.22
N LEU A 14 0.84 -5.36 -30.08
CA LEU A 14 0.24 -5.87 -28.86
C LEU A 14 -1.27 -6.10 -28.98
N ARG A 15 -1.98 -5.22 -29.70
CA ARG A 15 -3.41 -5.41 -30.00
C ARG A 15 -3.71 -6.69 -30.78
N GLY A 16 -2.79 -7.11 -31.65
CA GLY A 16 -2.97 -8.29 -32.49
C GLY A 16 -2.68 -9.63 -31.78
N GLN A 17 -1.92 -9.62 -30.70
CA GLN A 17 -1.45 -10.85 -30.04
C GLN A 17 -2.20 -11.26 -28.77
N THR A 18 -2.86 -10.32 -28.08
CA THR A 18 -3.42 -10.61 -26.76
C THR A 18 -4.95 -10.61 -26.69
N GLY A 19 -5.65 -10.17 -27.73
CA GLY A 19 -7.12 -10.07 -27.70
C GLY A 19 -7.68 -9.11 -26.65
N MET A 20 -6.82 -8.38 -25.94
CA MET A 20 -7.17 -7.42 -24.90
C MET A 20 -7.38 -6.03 -25.50
N GLY A 21 -8.41 -5.33 -25.07
CA GLY A 21 -8.70 -3.97 -25.48
C GLY A 21 -7.72 -2.97 -24.87
N LEU A 22 -6.66 -2.65 -25.60
CA LEU A 22 -5.74 -1.56 -25.28
C LEU A 22 -6.36 -0.23 -25.73
N HIS A 23 -6.76 0.61 -24.80
CA HIS A 23 -7.11 2.01 -25.08
C HIS A 23 -5.87 2.89 -24.87
N ALA A 24 -5.23 3.25 -25.99
CA ALA A 24 -4.19 4.27 -26.01
C ALA A 24 -4.81 5.63 -26.37
N HIS A 25 -4.87 6.54 -25.43
CA HIS A 25 -5.09 7.96 -25.73
C HIS A 25 -3.72 8.63 -25.88
N ALA A 26 -3.39 8.99 -27.12
CA ALA A 26 -2.24 9.83 -27.39
C ALA A 26 -2.69 11.29 -27.31
N ASP A 27 -2.32 11.99 -26.28
CA ASP A 27 -2.44 13.44 -26.21
C ASP A 27 -1.08 14.11 -26.40
N HIS A 28 -1.09 15.23 -27.09
CA HIS A 28 0.11 15.88 -27.60
C HIS A 28 1.00 16.43 -26.48
N GLY A 29 2.19 15.87 -26.32
CA GLY A 29 3.31 16.57 -25.70
C GLY A 29 4.00 15.92 -24.49
N HIS A 30 3.56 14.77 -23.98
CA HIS A 30 4.25 14.03 -22.92
C HIS A 30 4.48 12.55 -23.31
N LEU A 31 5.55 11.96 -22.78
CA LEU A 31 5.88 10.55 -22.91
C LEU A 31 4.62 9.69 -22.75
N ALA A 32 4.32 8.88 -23.75
CA ALA A 32 3.12 8.04 -23.76
C ALA A 32 3.13 7.09 -22.56
N ASP A 33 2.21 7.30 -21.64
CA ASP A 33 1.81 6.34 -20.61
C ASP A 33 1.22 5.12 -21.35
N VAL A 34 1.97 4.05 -21.44
CA VAL A 34 1.45 2.77 -21.92
C VAL A 34 0.74 2.12 -20.74
N ARG A 35 -0.56 2.42 -20.63
CA ARG A 35 -1.43 1.71 -19.67
C ARG A 35 -1.72 0.33 -20.24
N VAL A 36 -1.20 -0.69 -19.61
CA VAL A 36 -1.63 -2.07 -19.80
C VAL A 36 -2.78 -2.30 -18.85
N ASP A 37 -3.97 -2.50 -19.40
CA ASP A 37 -5.16 -2.91 -18.65
C ASP A 37 -4.92 -4.36 -18.17
N VAL A 38 -4.44 -4.51 -16.95
CA VAL A 38 -4.30 -5.81 -16.28
C VAL A 38 -5.61 -6.04 -15.53
N GLU A 39 -6.63 -6.51 -16.25
CA GLU A 39 -7.88 -6.94 -15.64
C GLU A 39 -7.59 -8.00 -14.56
N GLY A 40 -7.68 -7.61 -13.31
CA GLY A 40 -7.58 -8.47 -12.14
C GLY A 40 -6.55 -8.04 -11.12
N LEU A 41 -5.29 -7.82 -11.47
CA LEU A 41 -4.23 -7.52 -10.49
C LEU A 41 -4.24 -6.05 -10.05
N GLU A 42 -4.42 -5.12 -10.99
CA GLU A 42 -4.50 -3.69 -10.67
C GLU A 42 -5.83 -3.31 -10.01
N ALA A 43 -6.94 -3.91 -10.45
CA ALA A 43 -8.22 -3.71 -9.78
C ALA A 43 -8.21 -4.29 -8.37
N GLN A 44 -7.55 -5.41 -8.11
CA GLN A 44 -7.43 -6.01 -6.79
C GLN A 44 -6.36 -5.33 -5.93
N LEU A 45 -5.27 -4.80 -6.52
CA LEU A 45 -4.34 -3.91 -5.83
C LEU A 45 -4.98 -2.55 -5.52
N ALA A 46 -5.76 -1.99 -6.44
CA ALA A 46 -6.56 -0.78 -6.19
C ALA A 46 -7.61 -1.03 -5.12
N LEU A 47 -8.04 -2.26 -4.93
CA LEU A 47 -9.01 -2.68 -3.97
C LEU A 47 -8.45 -3.04 -2.62
N LEU A 48 -7.38 -3.81 -2.62
CA LEU A 48 -6.48 -3.88 -1.49
C LEU A 48 -6.12 -2.46 -1.05
N LEU A 49 -6.00 -1.52 -2.00
CA LEU A 49 -5.78 -0.10 -1.72
C LEU A 49 -7.01 0.61 -1.13
N LEU A 50 -8.25 0.19 -1.35
CA LEU A 50 -9.43 0.78 -0.71
C LEU A 50 -9.83 0.09 0.60
N GLN A 51 -9.58 -1.19 0.73
CA GLN A 51 -9.64 -1.93 1.99
C GLN A 51 -8.31 -1.93 2.75
N HIS A 52 -7.21 -1.87 2.00
CA HIS A 52 -5.84 -2.00 2.48
C HIS A 52 -4.97 -1.00 1.75
N PHE A 53 -5.25 0.25 1.93
CA PHE A 53 -4.34 1.29 1.46
C PHE A 53 -2.96 1.03 2.05
N LEU A 54 -1.95 1.04 1.21
CA LEU A 54 -0.59 0.74 1.59
C LEU A 54 0.27 1.99 1.54
N ASP A 55 0.52 2.56 2.67
CA ASP A 55 1.70 3.37 2.84
C ASP A 55 2.49 2.99 4.09
N LEU A 56 3.69 2.67 3.87
CA LEU A 56 4.63 2.17 4.82
C LEU A 56 5.54 3.31 5.28
N GLY A 57 5.02 4.37 5.87
CA GLY A 57 5.95 5.44 6.06
C GLY A 57 5.78 6.48 7.12
N ARG A 58 4.84 6.39 8.03
CA ARG A 58 4.87 7.25 9.19
C ARG A 58 5.09 6.46 10.47
N SER A 59 6.31 6.06 10.77
CA SER A 59 6.67 5.76 12.14
C SER A 59 7.42 6.95 12.71
N GLY A 60 6.71 7.90 13.26
CA GLY A 60 7.26 8.91 14.14
C GLY A 60 7.85 8.22 15.37
N ALA A 61 9.13 7.92 15.34
CA ALA A 61 9.86 7.54 16.52
C ALA A 61 10.11 8.83 17.30
N ARG A 62 9.29 9.09 18.31
CA ARG A 62 9.74 9.96 19.40
C ARG A 62 10.96 9.31 20.02
N HIS A 63 12.07 10.06 20.09
CA HIS A 63 13.19 9.72 20.94
C HIS A 63 12.71 9.59 22.37
N GLY A 64 12.68 8.36 22.86
CA GLY A 64 12.45 7.98 24.24
C GLY A 64 12.83 6.53 24.36
N GLU A 65 13.84 6.29 25.17
CA GLU A 65 14.46 5.02 25.52
C GLU A 65 13.58 3.78 25.34
N GLY A 66 14.16 2.79 24.64
CA GLY A 66 13.92 1.38 24.91
C GLY A 66 12.51 0.89 24.72
N ASP A 67 12.00 0.78 23.50
CA ASP A 67 10.96 -0.18 23.24
C ASP A 67 11.27 -1.02 22.00
N VAL A 68 11.40 -2.29 22.27
CA VAL A 68 11.64 -3.38 21.35
C VAL A 68 10.30 -3.68 20.68
N GLY A 69 10.08 -3.09 19.53
CA GLY A 69 8.89 -3.37 18.77
C GLY A 69 8.69 -2.28 17.71
N GLY A 70 8.98 -2.59 16.45
CA GLY A 70 8.58 -1.74 15.35
C GLY A 70 7.10 -1.43 15.47
N ALA A 71 6.81 -0.15 15.61
CA ALA A 71 5.53 0.50 15.73
C ALA A 71 4.30 -0.40 15.47
N GLY A 72 3.55 -0.78 16.48
CA GLY A 72 2.37 -1.66 16.48
C GLY A 72 1.19 -1.25 15.60
N VAL A 73 1.46 -0.76 14.39
CA VAL A 73 0.49 -0.44 13.35
C VAL A 73 0.27 -1.59 12.35
N GLY A 74 1.02 -2.71 12.50
CA GLY A 74 0.80 -3.91 11.69
C GLY A 74 1.48 -3.92 10.32
N LYS A 75 2.52 -3.08 10.08
CA LYS A 75 3.25 -3.01 8.79
C LYS A 75 3.68 -4.40 8.27
N THR A 76 4.41 -5.15 9.08
CA THR A 76 4.96 -6.46 8.69
C THR A 76 3.86 -7.46 8.36
N VAL A 77 2.83 -7.52 9.19
CA VAL A 77 1.67 -8.41 8.99
C VAL A 77 0.94 -8.08 7.69
N LEU A 78 0.81 -6.79 7.39
CA LEU A 78 0.19 -6.34 6.14
C LEU A 78 1.01 -6.75 4.91
N ILE A 79 2.33 -6.60 4.94
CA ILE A 79 3.22 -7.06 3.86
C ILE A 79 3.09 -8.58 3.65
N GLN A 80 3.07 -9.33 4.72
CA GLN A 80 2.93 -10.78 4.67
C GLN A 80 1.59 -11.21 4.08
N GLU A 81 0.49 -10.55 4.47
CA GLU A 81 -0.83 -10.82 3.91
C GLU A 81 -0.88 -10.56 2.40
N LEU A 82 -0.24 -9.48 1.94
CA LEU A 82 -0.13 -9.21 0.51
C LEU A 82 0.65 -10.30 -0.23
N ILE A 83 1.80 -10.71 0.32
CA ILE A 83 2.59 -11.81 -0.26
C ILE A 83 1.77 -13.09 -0.28
N TYR A 84 1.05 -13.38 0.80
CA TYR A 84 0.18 -14.55 0.90
C TYR A 84 -0.90 -14.52 -0.20
N ASN A 85 -1.62 -13.43 -0.33
CA ASN A 85 -2.69 -13.28 -1.31
C ASN A 85 -2.17 -13.37 -2.76
N ILE A 86 -1.03 -12.72 -3.06
CA ILE A 86 -0.40 -12.84 -4.38
C ILE A 86 0.03 -14.28 -4.68
N ALA A 87 0.58 -14.98 -3.71
CA ALA A 87 1.05 -16.35 -3.90
C ALA A 87 -0.09 -17.36 -4.06
N THR A 88 -1.20 -17.17 -3.32
CA THR A 88 -2.32 -18.12 -3.25
C THR A 88 -3.38 -17.82 -4.30
N GLU A 89 -3.83 -16.58 -4.38
CA GLU A 89 -4.95 -16.18 -5.26
C GLU A 89 -4.51 -15.91 -6.70
N HIS A 90 -3.30 -15.36 -6.89
CA HIS A 90 -2.81 -14.94 -8.21
C HIS A 90 -1.68 -15.81 -8.77
N ASN A 91 -1.19 -16.79 -8.01
CA ASN A 91 -0.05 -17.63 -8.40
C ASN A 91 1.22 -16.83 -8.79
N GLY A 92 1.33 -15.60 -8.28
CA GLY A 92 2.41 -14.66 -8.58
C GLY A 92 3.66 -14.91 -7.73
N TYR A 93 4.75 -14.25 -8.14
CA TYR A 93 6.00 -14.24 -7.38
C TYR A 93 6.18 -12.91 -6.65
N SER A 94 6.82 -12.99 -5.48
CA SER A 94 7.19 -11.81 -4.70
C SER A 94 8.69 -11.74 -4.50
N VAL A 95 9.22 -10.53 -4.47
CA VAL A 95 10.61 -10.25 -4.08
C VAL A 95 10.56 -9.29 -2.90
N PHE A 96 11.05 -9.73 -1.75
CA PHE A 96 11.17 -8.86 -0.58
C PHE A 96 12.62 -8.40 -0.44
N THR A 97 12.80 -7.10 -0.37
CA THR A 97 14.12 -6.47 -0.27
C THR A 97 14.24 -5.70 1.04
N GLY A 98 14.95 -6.28 2.01
CA GLY A 98 15.23 -5.66 3.30
C GLY A 98 16.44 -4.76 3.24
N VAL A 99 16.25 -3.45 3.27
CA VAL A 99 17.32 -2.44 3.15
C VAL A 99 17.60 -1.81 4.50
N GLY A 100 18.69 -2.19 5.13
CA GLY A 100 19.13 -1.61 6.40
C GLY A 100 18.24 -1.95 7.59
N GLU A 101 17.45 -3.02 7.50
CA GLU A 101 16.59 -3.49 8.59
C GLU A 101 17.37 -4.34 9.60
N ARG A 102 16.76 -4.61 10.74
CA ARG A 102 17.37 -5.42 11.80
C ARG A 102 17.45 -6.88 11.40
N THR A 103 18.57 -7.54 11.69
CA THR A 103 18.77 -8.97 11.39
C THR A 103 17.69 -9.85 11.99
N ARG A 104 17.21 -9.52 13.21
CA ARG A 104 16.13 -10.25 13.87
C ARG A 104 14.83 -10.19 13.06
N GLU A 105 14.43 -9.00 12.61
CA GLU A 105 13.21 -8.80 11.83
C GLU A 105 13.24 -9.60 10.51
N GLY A 106 14.40 -9.64 9.86
CA GLY A 106 14.56 -10.47 8.65
C GLY A 106 14.47 -11.97 8.93
N ASN A 107 14.97 -12.43 10.07
CA ASN A 107 14.87 -13.84 10.47
C ASN A 107 13.44 -14.22 10.87
N ASP A 108 12.76 -13.35 11.62
CA ASP A 108 11.37 -13.55 12.03
C ASP A 108 10.47 -13.63 10.76
N LEU A 109 10.66 -12.72 9.81
CA LEU A 109 9.94 -12.71 8.52
C LEU A 109 10.16 -14.02 7.72
N TYR A 110 11.39 -14.53 7.68
CA TYR A 110 11.69 -15.80 7.03
C TYR A 110 10.94 -16.97 7.70
N GLY A 111 10.90 -16.99 9.03
CA GLY A 111 10.17 -18.00 9.80
C GLY A 111 8.68 -17.96 9.49
N GLU A 112 8.07 -16.81 9.59
CA GLU A 112 6.64 -16.58 9.36
C GLU A 112 6.23 -16.90 7.91
N MET A 113 7.04 -16.54 6.91
CA MET A 113 6.81 -16.92 5.51
C MET A 113 6.96 -18.43 5.26
N THR A 114 7.80 -19.08 6.05
CA THR A 114 7.97 -20.55 5.98
C THR A 114 6.74 -21.25 6.57
N GLU A 115 6.25 -20.77 7.72
CA GLU A 115 5.07 -21.31 8.39
C GLU A 115 3.79 -21.11 7.56
N SER A 116 3.63 -19.94 6.91
CA SER A 116 2.51 -19.65 6.01
C SER A 116 2.63 -20.35 4.64
N GLY A 117 3.77 -20.99 4.33
CA GLY A 117 3.99 -21.75 3.10
C GLY A 117 4.26 -20.92 1.85
N VAL A 118 4.37 -19.59 1.95
CA VAL A 118 4.58 -18.69 0.80
C VAL A 118 6.04 -18.54 0.40
N ILE A 119 6.98 -19.04 1.20
CA ILE A 119 8.42 -18.91 0.95
C ILE A 119 8.85 -19.46 -0.41
N ASN A 120 8.16 -20.48 -0.94
CA ASN A 120 8.48 -21.10 -2.22
C ASN A 120 8.22 -20.20 -3.43
N LYS A 121 7.46 -19.12 -3.25
CA LYS A 121 7.15 -18.11 -4.28
C LYS A 121 7.72 -16.74 -3.95
N THR A 122 8.55 -16.66 -2.91
CA THR A 122 9.12 -15.38 -2.43
C THR A 122 10.64 -15.46 -2.44
N ALA A 123 11.28 -14.50 -3.10
CA ALA A 123 12.73 -14.28 -2.99
C ALA A 123 13.01 -13.24 -1.90
N LEU A 124 13.84 -13.59 -0.92
CA LEU A 124 14.24 -12.70 0.17
C LEU A 124 15.66 -12.19 -0.07
N VAL A 125 15.85 -10.87 -0.11
CA VAL A 125 17.13 -10.21 -0.41
C VAL A 125 17.41 -9.21 0.69
N TYR A 126 18.40 -9.50 1.53
CA TYR A 126 18.69 -8.70 2.71
C TYR A 126 20.04 -7.98 2.62
N GLY A 127 20.07 -6.70 2.98
CA GLY A 127 21.25 -5.94 3.35
C GLY A 127 21.00 -5.29 4.70
N GLN A 128 21.36 -5.99 5.76
CA GLN A 128 21.00 -5.65 7.13
C GLN A 128 21.69 -4.37 7.62
N MET A 129 21.24 -3.80 8.74
CA MET A 129 21.77 -2.53 9.24
C MET A 129 23.23 -2.59 9.69
N ASN A 130 23.75 -3.77 9.99
CA ASN A 130 25.15 -4.01 10.35
C ASN A 130 26.07 -4.13 9.11
N GLU A 131 25.52 -4.19 7.89
CA GLU A 131 26.29 -4.25 6.66
C GLU A 131 26.90 -2.88 6.30
N PRO A 132 28.02 -2.87 5.58
CA PRO A 132 28.62 -1.62 5.08
C PRO A 132 27.62 -0.82 4.22
N PRO A 133 27.73 0.52 4.19
CA PRO A 133 26.77 1.35 3.46
C PRO A 133 26.69 1.03 1.95
N GLY A 134 27.81 0.63 1.35
CA GLY A 134 27.82 0.18 -0.05
C GLY A 134 26.98 -1.06 -0.28
N ALA A 135 26.96 -2.02 0.65
CA ALA A 135 26.10 -3.21 0.57
C ALA A 135 24.61 -2.84 0.75
N ARG A 136 24.29 -2.02 1.75
CA ARG A 136 22.93 -1.54 2.01
C ARG A 136 22.36 -0.75 0.82
N MET A 137 23.17 0.08 0.16
CA MET A 137 22.78 0.80 -1.05
C MET A 137 22.52 -0.15 -2.24
N ARG A 138 23.28 -1.25 -2.35
CA ARG A 138 23.18 -2.18 -3.49
C ARG A 138 22.06 -3.19 -3.35
N VAL A 139 21.61 -3.53 -2.15
CA VAL A 139 20.61 -4.56 -1.93
C VAL A 139 19.29 -4.25 -2.60
N ALA A 140 18.82 -2.99 -2.58
CA ALA A 140 17.61 -2.56 -3.27
C ALA A 140 17.69 -2.83 -4.78
N LEU A 141 18.83 -2.50 -5.40
CA LEU A 141 19.07 -2.76 -6.81
C LEU A 141 19.18 -4.26 -7.13
N SER A 142 19.73 -5.05 -6.20
CA SER A 142 19.81 -6.51 -6.35
C SER A 142 18.43 -7.15 -6.33
N GLY A 143 17.56 -6.76 -5.39
CA GLY A 143 16.18 -7.22 -5.35
C GLY A 143 15.40 -6.82 -6.58
N LEU A 144 15.55 -5.58 -7.02
CA LEU A 144 14.92 -5.12 -8.27
C LEU A 144 15.41 -5.93 -9.48
N THR A 145 16.71 -6.27 -9.56
CA THR A 145 17.22 -7.12 -10.65
C THR A 145 16.63 -8.52 -10.63
N MET A 146 16.36 -9.09 -9.44
CA MET A 146 15.64 -10.36 -9.33
C MET A 146 14.18 -10.23 -9.80
N ALA A 147 13.50 -9.14 -9.44
CA ALA A 147 12.15 -8.86 -9.93
C ALA A 147 12.13 -8.72 -11.47
N GLU A 148 13.09 -8.00 -12.05
CA GLU A 148 13.25 -7.91 -13.51
C GLU A 148 13.48 -9.27 -14.16
N TYR A 149 14.23 -10.16 -13.53
CA TYR A 149 14.40 -11.54 -14.05
C TYR A 149 13.06 -12.29 -14.12
N PHE A 150 12.24 -12.22 -13.07
CA PHE A 150 10.92 -12.83 -13.09
C PHE A 150 10.02 -12.20 -14.15
N ARG A 151 10.03 -10.87 -14.28
CA ARG A 151 9.24 -10.15 -15.28
C ARG A 151 9.68 -10.48 -16.70
N ASP A 152 10.98 -10.37 -17.01
CA ASP A 152 11.48 -10.35 -18.40
C ASP A 152 11.88 -11.74 -18.93
N VAL A 153 12.29 -12.65 -18.04
CA VAL A 153 12.74 -14.01 -18.40
C VAL A 153 11.66 -15.04 -18.12
N LYS A 154 10.98 -14.92 -16.98
CA LYS A 154 9.90 -15.85 -16.61
C LYS A 154 8.53 -15.42 -17.12
N ASN A 155 8.39 -14.21 -17.66
CA ASN A 155 7.14 -13.60 -18.13
C ASN A 155 6.05 -13.64 -17.04
N GLN A 156 6.40 -13.17 -15.85
CA GLN A 156 5.53 -13.16 -14.68
C GLN A 156 5.27 -11.73 -14.21
N ASP A 157 4.10 -11.51 -13.60
CA ASP A 157 3.85 -10.35 -12.78
C ASP A 157 4.47 -10.56 -11.41
N VAL A 158 5.16 -9.54 -10.92
CA VAL A 158 5.99 -9.62 -9.71
C VAL A 158 5.63 -8.52 -8.74
N LEU A 159 5.46 -8.88 -7.48
CA LEU A 159 5.34 -7.92 -6.40
C LEU A 159 6.71 -7.71 -5.74
N LEU A 160 7.20 -6.47 -5.81
CA LEU A 160 8.49 -6.07 -5.22
C LEU A 160 8.26 -5.27 -3.94
N PHE A 161 8.72 -5.80 -2.82
CA PHE A 161 8.76 -5.07 -1.55
C PHE A 161 10.14 -4.48 -1.31
N ILE A 162 10.19 -3.20 -0.90
CA ILE A 162 11.43 -2.53 -0.47
C ILE A 162 11.20 -1.98 0.95
N ASP A 163 11.79 -2.62 1.93
CA ASP A 163 11.73 -2.21 3.32
C ASP A 163 13.14 -1.95 3.87
N ASN A 164 13.57 -0.74 3.98
CA ASN A 164 12.93 0.54 3.85
C ASN A 164 13.65 1.38 2.78
N ILE A 165 12.92 2.03 1.86
CA ILE A 165 13.54 2.84 0.79
C ILE A 165 14.33 4.04 1.33
N PHE A 166 13.94 4.61 2.48
CA PHE A 166 14.70 5.66 3.15
C PHE A 166 16.13 5.21 3.49
N ARG A 167 16.31 3.93 3.87
CA ARG A 167 17.62 3.37 4.18
C ARG A 167 18.55 3.30 2.96
N PHE A 168 17.98 3.10 1.77
CA PHE A 168 18.72 3.22 0.51
C PHE A 168 19.32 4.62 0.35
N THR A 169 18.52 5.66 0.58
CA THR A 169 18.97 7.05 0.55
C THR A 169 20.01 7.34 1.62
N GLN A 170 19.80 6.89 2.85
CA GLN A 170 20.74 7.05 3.96
C GLN A 170 22.10 6.40 3.63
N ALA A 171 22.09 5.18 3.11
CA ALA A 171 23.31 4.49 2.70
C ALA A 171 24.05 5.24 1.57
N GLY A 172 23.30 5.83 0.63
CA GLY A 172 23.85 6.70 -0.40
C GLY A 172 24.54 7.94 0.17
N SER A 173 23.97 8.57 1.20
CA SER A 173 24.58 9.71 1.91
C SER A 173 25.88 9.31 2.61
N GLU A 174 25.88 8.16 3.30
CA GLU A 174 27.08 7.62 3.95
C GLU A 174 28.21 7.33 2.93
N VAL A 175 27.89 6.71 1.79
CA VAL A 175 28.86 6.48 0.70
C VAL A 175 29.38 7.79 0.14
N SER A 176 28.51 8.78 -0.08
CA SER A 176 28.90 10.10 -0.59
C SER A 176 29.86 10.81 0.36
N ALA A 177 29.60 10.73 1.68
CA ALA A 177 30.47 11.29 2.70
C ALA A 177 31.84 10.59 2.74
N LEU A 178 31.87 9.25 2.64
CA LEU A 178 33.10 8.47 2.59
C LEU A 178 33.96 8.82 1.35
N LEU A 179 33.30 9.22 0.25
CA LEU A 179 34.00 9.69 -0.97
C LEU A 179 34.44 11.18 -0.91
N GLY A 180 34.18 11.85 0.21
CA GLY A 180 34.57 13.28 0.39
C GLY A 180 33.71 14.22 -0.47
N ARG A 181 32.55 13.84 -0.92
CA ARG A 181 31.64 14.71 -1.70
C ARG A 181 30.98 15.73 -0.79
N MET A 182 30.89 16.98 -1.25
CA MET A 182 30.18 18.02 -0.52
C MET A 182 28.68 17.69 -0.43
N PRO A 183 28.10 17.67 0.76
CA PRO A 183 26.67 17.38 0.92
C PRO A 183 25.81 18.51 0.33
N SER A 184 24.61 18.16 -0.11
CA SER A 184 23.56 19.10 -0.46
C SER A 184 22.80 19.59 0.78
N ALA A 185 21.67 20.25 0.58
CA ALA A 185 20.82 20.69 1.69
C ALA A 185 20.49 19.53 2.65
N VAL A 186 20.44 19.81 3.94
CA VAL A 186 20.10 18.87 5.04
C VAL A 186 21.07 17.67 5.14
N GLY A 187 22.22 17.72 4.49
CA GLY A 187 23.27 16.69 4.61
C GLY A 187 23.14 15.50 3.66
N TYR A 188 22.20 15.50 2.74
CA TYR A 188 22.06 14.43 1.74
C TYR A 188 23.10 14.54 0.61
N GLN A 189 23.31 13.44 -0.12
CA GLN A 189 24.14 13.42 -1.30
C GLN A 189 23.56 14.31 -2.43
N PRO A 190 24.42 14.99 -3.23
CA PRO A 190 23.94 15.80 -4.35
C PRO A 190 23.30 14.96 -5.47
N THR A 191 23.53 13.65 -5.48
CA THR A 191 23.01 12.68 -6.45
C THR A 191 21.71 12.00 -5.99
N LEU A 192 21.09 12.45 -4.90
CA LEU A 192 19.89 11.85 -4.30
C LEU A 192 18.79 11.57 -5.33
N ALA A 193 18.34 12.58 -6.05
CA ALA A 193 17.26 12.46 -7.02
C ALA A 193 17.64 11.54 -8.19
N THR A 194 18.90 11.61 -8.64
CA THR A 194 19.38 10.75 -9.74
C THR A 194 19.46 9.29 -9.33
N GLU A 195 19.94 8.99 -8.12
CA GLU A 195 20.04 7.64 -7.60
C GLU A 195 18.66 7.04 -7.36
N MET A 196 17.72 7.81 -6.78
CA MET A 196 16.34 7.41 -6.57
C MET A 196 15.64 7.18 -7.92
N GLY A 197 15.76 8.11 -8.86
CA GLY A 197 15.19 7.98 -10.21
C GLY A 197 15.74 6.75 -10.94
N ALA A 198 17.04 6.47 -10.86
CA ALA A 198 17.64 5.30 -11.50
C ALA A 198 17.11 3.96 -10.95
N LEU A 199 16.65 3.93 -9.70
CA LEU A 199 15.99 2.77 -9.13
C LEU A 199 14.52 2.72 -9.56
N GLN A 200 13.80 3.81 -9.36
CA GLN A 200 12.33 3.87 -9.55
C GLN A 200 11.91 3.66 -11.02
N GLU A 201 12.63 4.24 -11.98
CA GLU A 201 12.33 4.10 -13.42
C GLU A 201 12.46 2.67 -13.97
N ARG A 202 13.10 1.76 -13.23
CA ARG A 202 13.17 0.34 -13.58
C ARG A 202 11.94 -0.44 -13.13
N ILE A 203 11.16 0.11 -12.19
CA ILE A 203 9.91 -0.47 -11.70
C ILE A 203 8.82 -0.10 -12.71
N THR A 204 8.56 -1.00 -13.64
CA THR A 204 7.65 -0.73 -14.76
C THR A 204 7.10 -2.01 -15.36
N SER A 205 6.00 -1.89 -16.09
CA SER A 205 5.43 -2.95 -16.90
C SER A 205 6.14 -3.04 -18.26
N THR A 206 6.29 -4.26 -18.74
CA THR A 206 6.83 -4.57 -20.06
C THR A 206 5.83 -5.43 -20.84
N ARG A 207 6.17 -5.82 -22.07
CA ARG A 207 5.35 -6.77 -22.82
C ARG A 207 5.31 -8.18 -22.24
N LYS A 208 6.19 -8.50 -21.31
CA LYS A 208 6.40 -9.84 -20.78
C LYS A 208 5.81 -10.03 -19.39
N GLY A 209 5.58 -8.95 -18.68
CA GLY A 209 5.05 -8.92 -17.31
C GLY A 209 5.24 -7.55 -16.69
N SER A 210 4.80 -7.42 -15.46
CA SER A 210 4.84 -6.17 -14.69
C SER A 210 5.63 -6.32 -13.38
N ILE A 211 6.15 -5.21 -12.88
CA ILE A 211 6.61 -5.09 -11.50
C ILE A 211 5.73 -4.06 -10.81
N THR A 212 5.01 -4.51 -9.79
CA THR A 212 4.33 -3.62 -8.86
C THR A 212 5.17 -3.52 -7.60
N SER A 213 5.46 -2.33 -7.11
CA SER A 213 6.26 -2.16 -5.90
C SER A 213 5.44 -1.65 -4.73
N VAL A 214 5.78 -2.18 -3.56
CA VAL A 214 5.33 -1.71 -2.26
C VAL A 214 6.56 -1.28 -1.47
N GLN A 215 6.65 0.01 -1.15
CA GLN A 215 7.86 0.59 -0.58
C GLN A 215 7.56 1.17 0.79
N ALA A 216 8.29 0.72 1.81
CA ALA A 216 8.27 1.35 3.11
C ALA A 216 9.04 2.67 3.05
N VAL A 217 8.39 3.77 3.41
CA VAL A 217 9.02 5.10 3.46
C VAL A 217 9.06 5.57 4.92
N TYR A 218 10.25 5.67 5.50
CA TYR A 218 10.43 6.32 6.79
C TYR A 218 10.52 7.84 6.58
N VAL A 219 9.75 8.58 7.36
CA VAL A 219 9.73 10.05 7.33
C VAL A 219 10.40 10.56 8.60
N PRO A 220 11.64 11.11 8.53
CA PRO A 220 12.33 11.65 9.70
C PRO A 220 11.52 12.76 10.37
N ALA A 221 11.33 12.66 11.69
CA ALA A 221 10.61 13.66 12.48
C ALA A 221 9.19 14.00 11.97
N ASP A 222 8.56 13.10 11.22
CA ASP A 222 7.27 13.32 10.55
C ASP A 222 7.27 14.52 9.56
N ASP A 223 8.46 14.93 9.09
CA ASP A 223 8.63 16.03 8.15
C ASP A 223 8.58 15.53 6.69
N LEU A 224 7.42 15.69 6.07
CA LEU A 224 7.20 15.35 4.66
C LEU A 224 7.99 16.23 3.68
N THR A 225 8.55 17.33 4.15
CA THR A 225 9.38 18.23 3.33
C THR A 225 10.86 17.86 3.31
N ASP A 226 11.25 16.87 4.12
CA ASP A 226 12.60 16.31 4.07
C ASP A 226 12.91 15.80 2.65
N PRO A 227 14.08 16.13 2.08
CA PRO A 227 14.42 15.80 0.68
C PRO A 227 14.32 14.32 0.33
N ALA A 228 14.59 13.40 1.25
CA ALA A 228 14.55 11.97 0.96
C ALA A 228 13.13 11.43 0.76
N PRO A 229 12.19 11.58 1.73
CA PRO A 229 10.79 11.18 1.49
C PRO A 229 10.15 12.02 0.37
N ALA A 230 10.40 13.33 0.31
CA ALA A 230 9.83 14.18 -0.73
C ALA A 230 10.21 13.68 -2.14
N THR A 231 11.48 13.34 -2.37
CA THR A 231 11.94 12.77 -3.65
C THR A 231 11.27 11.41 -3.91
N THR A 232 11.15 10.55 -2.91
CA THR A 232 10.52 9.24 -3.05
C THR A 232 9.05 9.38 -3.46
N PHE A 233 8.29 10.25 -2.78
CA PHE A 233 6.86 10.45 -3.06
C PHE A 233 6.57 10.93 -4.48
N THR A 234 7.51 11.62 -5.15
CA THR A 234 7.31 12.02 -6.55
C THR A 234 7.20 10.85 -7.52
N HIS A 235 7.76 9.69 -7.16
CA HIS A 235 7.76 8.47 -7.97
C HIS A 235 6.62 7.51 -7.62
N LEU A 236 5.89 7.74 -6.53
CA LEU A 236 4.83 6.85 -6.08
C LEU A 236 3.48 7.23 -6.71
N ASP A 237 2.72 6.22 -7.13
CA ASP A 237 1.37 6.41 -7.68
C ASP A 237 0.30 6.40 -6.60
N ALA A 238 0.57 5.75 -5.48
CA ALA A 238 -0.30 5.73 -4.32
C ALA A 238 0.50 5.84 -3.03
N THR A 239 -0.08 6.52 -2.05
CA THR A 239 0.45 6.58 -0.67
C THR A 239 -0.61 6.12 0.30
N THR A 240 -0.20 5.24 1.20
CA THR A 240 -1.06 4.70 2.26
C THR A 240 -0.47 5.02 3.61
N VAL A 241 -1.26 5.62 4.47
CA VAL A 241 -0.84 6.05 5.79
C VAL A 241 -1.39 5.09 6.84
N LEU A 242 -0.49 4.46 7.60
CA LEU A 242 -0.85 3.66 8.77
C LEU A 242 -0.88 4.56 10.01
N SER A 243 -2.02 4.62 10.67
CA SER A 243 -2.29 5.50 11.80
C SER A 243 -2.23 4.74 13.14
N ARG A 244 -1.47 5.27 14.09
CA ARG A 244 -1.44 4.76 15.46
C ARG A 244 -2.77 4.97 16.18
N ASP A 245 -3.47 6.05 15.88
CA ASP A 245 -4.77 6.37 16.48
C ASP A 245 -5.82 5.33 16.08
N ILE A 246 -5.79 4.90 14.81
CA ILE A 246 -6.66 3.83 14.30
C ILE A 246 -6.27 2.48 14.91
N ALA A 247 -4.96 2.18 14.99
CA ALA A 247 -4.47 0.96 15.64
C ALA A 247 -4.87 0.90 17.12
N SER A 248 -4.84 2.03 17.84
CA SER A 248 -5.24 2.11 19.24
C SER A 248 -6.72 1.81 19.47
N GLN A 249 -7.56 1.95 18.46
CA GLN A 249 -8.98 1.61 18.45
C GLN A 249 -9.23 0.12 18.16
N GLY A 250 -8.16 -0.66 17.94
CA GLY A 250 -8.26 -2.08 17.57
C GLY A 250 -8.73 -2.33 16.14
N ILE A 251 -8.64 -1.34 15.27
CA ILE A 251 -9.00 -1.44 13.86
C ILE A 251 -7.74 -1.82 13.08
N TYR A 252 -7.74 -2.98 12.45
CA TYR A 252 -6.66 -3.48 11.61
C TYR A 252 -7.19 -3.99 10.27
N PRO A 253 -6.50 -3.67 9.13
CA PRO A 253 -5.31 -2.82 9.04
C PRO A 253 -5.58 -1.39 9.49
N ALA A 254 -4.59 -0.77 10.13
CA ALA A 254 -4.71 0.54 10.75
C ALA A 254 -4.51 1.68 9.71
N VAL A 255 -5.19 1.58 8.58
CA VAL A 255 -5.08 2.53 7.47
C VAL A 255 -5.93 3.77 7.72
N ASP A 256 -5.36 4.95 7.50
CA ASP A 256 -6.10 6.22 7.48
C ASP A 256 -6.57 6.54 6.04
N PRO A 257 -7.87 6.39 5.74
CA PRO A 257 -8.38 6.63 4.39
C PRO A 257 -8.48 8.12 4.02
N LEU A 258 -8.30 9.04 5.00
CA LEU A 258 -8.31 10.49 4.75
C LEU A 258 -6.92 11.01 4.39
N ASP A 259 -5.87 10.46 5.01
CA ASP A 259 -4.49 10.84 4.74
C ASP A 259 -3.87 10.04 3.59
N SER A 260 -4.53 8.94 3.16
CA SER A 260 -4.08 8.09 2.06
C SER A 260 -4.57 8.60 0.71
N THR A 261 -3.72 8.44 -0.33
CA THR A 261 -4.03 8.94 -1.68
C THR A 261 -3.66 7.92 -2.75
N SER A 262 -4.36 7.97 -3.90
CA SER A 262 -4.02 7.14 -5.06
C SER A 262 -4.34 7.89 -6.36
N ARG A 263 -3.40 7.89 -7.31
CA ARG A 263 -3.60 8.47 -8.64
C ARG A 263 -4.56 7.66 -9.50
N ILE A 264 -4.62 6.35 -9.27
CA ILE A 264 -5.52 5.47 -10.02
C ILE A 264 -6.97 5.57 -9.55
N LEU A 265 -7.26 6.24 -8.43
CA LEU A 265 -8.63 6.50 -7.98
C LEU A 265 -9.27 7.61 -8.83
N SER A 266 -9.54 7.30 -10.08
CA SER A 266 -10.25 8.14 -11.04
C SER A 266 -11.32 7.33 -11.77
N PRO A 267 -12.43 7.95 -12.21
CA PRO A 267 -13.51 7.24 -12.88
C PRO A 267 -13.07 6.47 -14.14
N GLU A 268 -12.03 6.98 -14.82
CA GLU A 268 -11.49 6.39 -16.05
C GLU A 268 -10.74 5.07 -15.79
N VAL A 269 -10.20 4.89 -14.59
CA VAL A 269 -9.39 3.71 -14.22
C VAL A 269 -10.24 2.71 -13.44
N VAL A 270 -10.84 3.14 -12.33
CA VAL A 270 -11.56 2.24 -11.40
C VAL A 270 -13.04 2.12 -11.72
N GLY A 271 -13.55 2.90 -12.65
CA GLY A 271 -14.98 3.00 -12.96
C GLY A 271 -15.74 3.96 -12.03
N GLN A 272 -16.86 4.46 -12.54
CA GLN A 272 -17.66 5.51 -11.89
C GLN A 272 -18.17 5.07 -10.50
N GLU A 273 -18.71 3.87 -10.41
CA GLU A 273 -19.28 3.33 -9.17
C GLU A 273 -18.26 3.25 -8.04
N HIS A 274 -17.08 2.70 -8.31
CA HIS A 274 -16.02 2.57 -7.34
C HIS A 274 -15.55 3.95 -6.86
N TYR A 275 -15.31 4.88 -7.80
CA TYR A 275 -14.91 6.23 -7.49
C TYR A 275 -15.93 6.96 -6.59
N GLU A 276 -17.22 6.89 -6.92
CA GLU A 276 -18.27 7.54 -6.15
C GLU A 276 -18.39 6.99 -4.72
N ILE A 277 -18.32 5.65 -4.56
CA ILE A 277 -18.36 5.02 -3.24
C ILE A 277 -17.15 5.43 -2.41
N ALA A 278 -15.94 5.41 -2.98
CA ALA A 278 -14.74 5.81 -2.27
C ALA A 278 -14.80 7.27 -1.80
N ARG A 279 -15.25 8.17 -2.67
CA ARG A 279 -15.42 9.59 -2.31
C ARG A 279 -16.51 9.80 -1.27
N ALA A 280 -17.59 9.04 -1.32
CA ALA A 280 -18.65 9.10 -0.31
C ALA A 280 -18.15 8.60 1.06
N VAL A 281 -17.37 7.51 1.11
CA VAL A 281 -16.70 7.02 2.32
C VAL A 281 -15.81 8.11 2.91
N GLN A 282 -14.91 8.70 2.12
CA GLN A 282 -14.04 9.78 2.56
C GLN A 282 -14.83 10.98 3.11
N LYS A 283 -15.90 11.38 2.43
CA LYS A 283 -16.76 12.49 2.86
C LYS A 283 -17.41 12.22 4.21
N VAL A 284 -17.92 11.02 4.44
CA VAL A 284 -18.56 10.64 5.72
C VAL A 284 -17.53 10.64 6.84
N LEU A 285 -16.33 10.07 6.60
CA LEU A 285 -15.25 10.04 7.58
C LEU A 285 -14.70 11.43 7.88
N GLN A 286 -14.55 12.30 6.87
CA GLN A 286 -14.14 13.69 7.05
C GLN A 286 -15.15 14.44 7.92
N ARG A 287 -16.45 14.31 7.63
CA ARG A 287 -17.49 14.95 8.44
C ARG A 287 -17.46 14.44 9.87
N TYR A 288 -17.23 13.15 10.07
CA TYR A 288 -17.09 12.58 11.42
C TYR A 288 -15.90 13.18 12.17
N LYS A 289 -14.74 13.31 11.50
CA LYS A 289 -13.54 13.94 12.08
C LYS A 289 -13.84 15.38 12.55
N GLU A 290 -14.58 16.16 11.77
CA GLU A 290 -15.01 17.53 12.15
C GLU A 290 -15.96 17.54 13.35
N LEU A 291 -16.82 16.52 13.46
CA LEU A 291 -17.78 16.43 14.57
C LEU A 291 -17.15 15.90 15.86
N GLN A 292 -15.98 15.23 15.81
CA GLN A 292 -15.34 14.66 16.99
C GLN A 292 -15.03 15.71 18.07
N ASP A 293 -14.55 16.88 17.69
CA ASP A 293 -14.26 17.98 18.62
C ASP A 293 -15.55 18.49 19.29
N ILE A 294 -16.62 18.59 18.52
CA ILE A 294 -17.93 19.01 19.03
C ILE A 294 -18.47 17.96 20.00
N ILE A 295 -18.37 16.68 19.64
CA ILE A 295 -18.81 15.56 20.50
C ILE A 295 -18.01 15.53 21.83
N ALA A 296 -16.69 15.79 21.75
CA ALA A 296 -15.83 15.78 22.93
C ALA A 296 -16.17 16.91 23.92
N ILE A 297 -16.62 18.07 23.43
CA ILE A 297 -16.92 19.25 24.24
C ILE A 297 -18.37 19.27 24.71
N MET A 298 -19.32 19.00 23.80
CA MET A 298 -20.76 19.22 24.02
C MET A 298 -21.55 17.91 24.19
N GLY A 299 -20.97 16.78 23.80
CA GLY A 299 -21.67 15.48 23.80
C GLY A 299 -22.45 15.19 22.52
N MET A 300 -22.89 13.95 22.38
CA MET A 300 -23.65 13.48 21.22
C MET A 300 -25.08 14.09 21.15
N ASP A 301 -25.64 14.46 22.28
CA ASP A 301 -27.06 14.89 22.36
C ASP A 301 -27.28 16.25 21.68
N GLU A 302 -26.26 17.08 21.63
CA GLU A 302 -26.30 18.41 21.01
C GLU A 302 -26.20 18.39 19.47
N LEU A 303 -25.88 17.24 18.88
CA LEU A 303 -25.82 17.09 17.43
C LEU A 303 -27.22 17.07 16.81
N SER A 304 -27.32 17.60 15.60
CA SER A 304 -28.51 17.43 14.77
C SER A 304 -28.77 15.95 14.46
N GLU A 305 -30.00 15.56 14.18
CA GLU A 305 -30.33 14.17 13.83
C GLU A 305 -29.60 13.69 12.58
N ASP A 306 -29.30 14.60 11.64
CA ASP A 306 -28.51 14.28 10.45
C ASP A 306 -27.03 14.04 10.80
N ASP A 307 -26.45 14.82 11.71
CA ASP A 307 -25.08 14.59 12.18
C ASP A 307 -25.00 13.32 13.03
N LYS A 308 -25.98 13.00 13.87
CA LYS A 308 -26.04 11.73 14.62
C LYS A 308 -26.05 10.52 13.67
N ARG A 309 -26.83 10.59 12.60
CA ARG A 309 -26.83 9.55 11.56
C ARG A 309 -25.48 9.44 10.86
N THR A 310 -24.88 10.57 10.53
CA THR A 310 -23.53 10.63 9.92
C THR A 310 -22.50 10.00 10.82
N VAL A 311 -22.48 10.31 12.11
CA VAL A 311 -21.58 9.71 13.10
C VAL A 311 -21.77 8.21 13.21
N SER A 312 -23.02 7.74 13.30
CA SER A 312 -23.35 6.31 13.36
C SER A 312 -22.83 5.55 12.13
N ARG A 313 -23.09 6.08 10.92
CA ARG A 313 -22.61 5.48 9.67
C ARG A 313 -21.09 5.53 9.56
N ALA A 314 -20.46 6.64 9.94
CA ALA A 314 -19.00 6.76 9.94
C ALA A 314 -18.31 5.73 10.84
N ARG A 315 -18.83 5.48 12.04
CA ARG A 315 -18.32 4.44 12.94
C ARG A 315 -18.49 3.03 12.36
N LYS A 316 -19.62 2.76 11.68
CA LYS A 316 -19.84 1.49 10.97
C LYS A 316 -18.84 1.35 9.81
N VAL A 317 -18.62 2.41 9.03
CA VAL A 317 -17.61 2.46 7.96
C VAL A 317 -16.21 2.18 8.50
N GLN A 318 -15.78 2.86 9.58
CA GLN A 318 -14.47 2.62 10.19
C GLN A 318 -14.29 1.16 10.63
N ARG A 319 -15.30 0.56 11.25
CA ARG A 319 -15.23 -0.84 11.68
C ARG A 319 -15.29 -1.81 10.51
N PHE A 320 -16.04 -1.51 9.46
CA PHE A 320 -16.09 -2.33 8.25
C PHE A 320 -14.81 -2.28 7.41
N LEU A 321 -13.96 -1.25 7.61
CA LEU A 321 -12.60 -1.21 7.07
C LEU A 321 -11.65 -2.22 7.74
N SER A 322 -12.01 -2.77 8.90
CA SER A 322 -11.21 -3.81 9.56
C SER A 322 -11.41 -5.16 8.88
N GLN A 323 -10.33 -5.95 8.82
CA GLN A 323 -10.36 -7.29 8.23
C GLN A 323 -9.46 -8.25 8.98
N SER A 324 -9.85 -9.53 9.05
CA SER A 324 -9.00 -10.61 9.55
C SER A 324 -8.07 -11.10 8.45
N PHE A 325 -6.78 -11.26 8.79
CA PHE A 325 -5.73 -11.72 7.89
C PHE A 325 -5.42 -13.19 8.07
N HIS A 326 -5.10 -13.90 7.00
CA HIS A 326 -4.69 -15.30 7.04
C HIS A 326 -3.40 -15.48 7.83
N VAL A 327 -2.43 -14.59 7.62
CA VAL A 327 -1.14 -14.64 8.34
C VAL A 327 -1.26 -14.31 9.83
N ALA A 328 -2.37 -13.71 10.26
CA ALA A 328 -2.62 -13.35 11.65
C ALA A 328 -3.51 -14.36 12.40
N GLU A 329 -4.00 -15.42 11.77
CA GLU A 329 -4.91 -16.40 12.37
C GLU A 329 -4.39 -17.00 13.67
N GLN A 330 -3.10 -17.37 13.68
CA GLN A 330 -2.47 -17.95 14.86
C GLN A 330 -2.36 -17.01 16.06
N PHE A 331 -2.38 -15.69 15.82
CA PHE A 331 -2.28 -14.68 16.89
C PHE A 331 -3.66 -14.18 17.34
N THR A 332 -4.60 -14.09 16.42
CA THR A 332 -5.93 -13.52 16.68
C THR A 332 -6.99 -14.57 16.98
N GLY A 333 -6.75 -15.82 16.58
CA GLY A 333 -7.74 -16.91 16.65
C GLY A 333 -8.94 -16.71 15.69
N MET A 334 -8.86 -15.72 14.80
CA MET A 334 -9.89 -15.45 13.80
C MET A 334 -9.41 -15.94 12.44
N PRO A 335 -10.23 -16.70 11.69
CA PRO A 335 -9.87 -17.13 10.35
C PRO A 335 -9.72 -15.92 9.42
N GLY A 336 -8.69 -15.92 8.58
CA GLY A 336 -8.48 -14.90 7.58
C GLY A 336 -9.56 -14.99 6.50
N GLN A 337 -9.82 -13.86 5.87
CA GLN A 337 -10.82 -13.77 4.80
C GLN A 337 -10.29 -12.91 3.65
N TYR A 338 -10.35 -13.47 2.46
CA TYR A 338 -10.17 -12.72 1.23
C TYR A 338 -11.54 -12.19 0.76
N VAL A 339 -11.68 -10.87 0.67
CA VAL A 339 -12.96 -10.23 0.26
C VAL A 339 -12.80 -9.65 -1.14
N PRO A 340 -13.58 -10.14 -2.13
CA PRO A 340 -13.54 -9.57 -3.47
C PRO A 340 -14.04 -8.11 -3.50
N LEU A 341 -13.48 -7.30 -4.40
CA LEU A 341 -13.84 -5.89 -4.61
C LEU A 341 -15.34 -5.64 -4.65
N LYS A 342 -16.00 -6.40 -5.47
CA LYS A 342 -17.44 -6.24 -5.67
C LYS A 342 -18.21 -6.32 -4.36
N GLU A 343 -17.80 -7.21 -3.45
CA GLU A 343 -18.46 -7.36 -2.15
C GLU A 343 -18.13 -6.19 -1.22
N THR A 344 -16.93 -5.66 -1.28
CA THR A 344 -16.55 -4.47 -0.54
C THR A 344 -17.35 -3.26 -0.98
N LEU A 345 -17.44 -3.01 -2.28
CA LEU A 345 -18.22 -1.90 -2.82
C LEU A 345 -19.71 -2.06 -2.48
N ARG A 346 -20.25 -3.28 -2.56
CA ARG A 346 -21.61 -3.58 -2.13
C ARG A 346 -21.82 -3.21 -0.68
N GLY A 347 -20.93 -3.62 0.20
CA GLY A 347 -21.01 -3.35 1.62
C GLY A 347 -21.00 -1.87 1.95
N PHE A 348 -20.02 -1.13 1.44
CA PHE A 348 -19.95 0.33 1.65
C PHE A 348 -21.18 1.05 1.10
N ARG A 349 -21.67 0.66 -0.08
CA ARG A 349 -22.88 1.24 -0.65
C ARG A 349 -24.09 1.05 0.29
N MET A 350 -24.30 -0.14 0.82
CA MET A 350 -25.40 -0.42 1.74
C MET A 350 -25.31 0.39 3.04
N ILE A 351 -24.09 0.53 3.60
CA ILE A 351 -23.87 1.36 4.79
C ILE A 351 -24.16 2.83 4.49
N LEU A 352 -23.66 3.36 3.38
CA LEU A 352 -23.85 4.77 2.99
C LEU A 352 -25.31 5.09 2.68
N ASN A 353 -26.06 4.17 2.06
CA ASN A 353 -27.47 4.32 1.76
C ASN A 353 -28.39 4.17 3.00
N GLY A 354 -27.83 3.73 4.14
CA GLY A 354 -28.58 3.56 5.37
C GLY A 354 -29.33 2.23 5.52
N GLU A 355 -29.11 1.28 4.63
CA GLU A 355 -29.70 -0.07 4.71
C GLU A 355 -29.25 -0.86 5.95
N CYS A 356 -28.18 -0.38 6.59
CA CYS A 356 -27.58 -0.96 7.77
C CYS A 356 -27.76 -0.09 9.04
N ASP A 357 -28.58 0.95 9.00
CA ASP A 357 -28.68 1.91 10.11
C ASP A 357 -29.15 1.26 11.43
N ASP A 358 -30.00 0.24 11.35
CA ASP A 358 -30.54 -0.50 12.50
C ASP A 358 -29.57 -1.56 13.08
N LEU A 359 -28.44 -1.83 12.42
CA LEU A 359 -27.49 -2.84 12.86
C LEU A 359 -26.52 -2.29 13.91
N PRO A 360 -26.12 -3.11 14.92
CA PRO A 360 -25.17 -2.66 15.94
C PRO A 360 -23.78 -2.47 15.33
N GLU A 361 -23.07 -1.42 15.76
CA GLU A 361 -21.72 -1.10 15.27
C GLU A 361 -20.73 -2.25 15.44
N SER A 362 -20.87 -3.06 16.51
CA SER A 362 -19.98 -4.20 16.79
C SER A 362 -20.01 -5.29 15.72
N ALA A 363 -21.12 -5.42 14.98
CA ALA A 363 -21.25 -6.42 13.93
C ALA A 363 -20.33 -6.16 12.72
N PHE A 364 -19.87 -4.91 12.54
CA PHE A 364 -19.03 -4.50 11.42
C PHE A 364 -17.53 -4.77 11.64
N LEU A 365 -17.12 -4.97 12.90
CA LEU A 365 -15.70 -5.18 13.22
C LEU A 365 -15.25 -6.58 12.75
N PHE A 366 -14.16 -6.61 11.98
CA PHE A 366 -13.62 -7.83 11.37
C PHE A 366 -14.69 -8.66 10.63
N ALA A 367 -15.61 -7.99 9.97
CA ALA A 367 -16.54 -8.61 9.06
C ALA A 367 -15.90 -8.64 7.66
N GLY A 368 -15.94 -9.80 6.99
CA GLY A 368 -15.43 -9.88 5.62
C GLY A 368 -16.40 -9.20 4.66
N THR A 369 -17.55 -9.81 4.44
CA THR A 369 -18.60 -9.26 3.58
C THR A 369 -19.71 -8.60 4.39
N ILE A 370 -20.60 -7.87 3.72
CA ILE A 370 -21.79 -7.30 4.38
C ILE A 370 -22.75 -8.40 4.86
N ASP A 371 -22.76 -9.57 4.23
CA ASP A 371 -23.57 -10.70 4.65
C ASP A 371 -23.08 -11.26 6.01
N ASP A 372 -21.76 -11.20 6.27
CA ASP A 372 -21.20 -11.55 7.57
C ASP A 372 -21.67 -10.59 8.67
N VAL A 373 -21.82 -9.29 8.33
CA VAL A 373 -22.38 -8.28 9.25
C VAL A 373 -23.79 -8.66 9.64
N PHE A 374 -24.65 -9.01 8.66
CA PHE A 374 -26.02 -9.46 8.95
C PHE A 374 -26.05 -10.75 9.75
N ALA A 375 -25.14 -11.67 9.49
CA ALA A 375 -25.03 -12.92 10.23
C ALA A 375 -24.58 -12.69 11.69
N LYS A 376 -23.63 -11.78 11.91
CA LYS A 376 -23.18 -11.39 13.26
C LYS A 376 -24.27 -10.66 14.04
N ALA A 377 -24.99 -9.74 13.40
CA ALA A 377 -26.08 -8.99 14.03
C ALA A 377 -27.27 -9.88 14.46
N LYS A 378 -27.47 -11.04 13.82
CA LYS A 378 -28.51 -12.01 14.22
C LYS A 378 -28.10 -12.90 15.40
N LYS A 379 -26.79 -12.99 15.70
CA LYS A 379 -26.25 -13.85 16.77
C LYS A 379 -26.05 -13.11 18.08
N GLY A 380 -26.00 -11.80 18.06
CA GLY A 380 -25.89 -10.92 19.24
C GLY A 380 -27.23 -10.29 19.57
#